data_3fb2201978d5bd62f9eebe62b678ebe0
#
_entry.id   3fb2201978d5bd62f9eebe62b678ebe0
#
_cell.length_a   1.000
_cell.length_b   1.000
_cell.length_c   1.000
_cell.angle_alpha   90.00
_cell.angle_beta   90.00
_cell.angle_gamma   90.00
#
_symmetry.space_group_name_H-M   'P 1'
#
loop_
_entity.id
_entity.type
_entity.pdbx_description
1 polymer ?
#
loop_
_entity_poly.entity_id
_entity_poly.type
_entity_poly.pdbx_seq_one_letter_code
_entity_poly.pdbx_strand_id
1 'polypeptide(L)'
;MKIGIIQQHNTSDTEGNKQRIANKIRSLADKGAQLIVLQELHNSLYFCQVEDVENFELAEPIPGPSTAFYGNLARECKVVIVTSLFEKRATGLYHNTAVVMDNDGSIAGKYRKMHIPDDPGYYEKFYFTPGDLGFRPIDTSIGRLGVLVCWDQWYPEAARLMALQGAELLIYPTAIGYDPNDTAEEQQRQRNAWITVMRGHAVANGLNVV
;
A
#
# COMPACT_ATOMS: atom_id res chain seq x y z
N MET A 1 -11.20 -14.49 -8.98
CA MET A 1 -10.13 -13.50 -9.26
C MET A 1 -8.79 -14.06 -8.79
N LYS A 2 -7.71 -13.92 -9.58
CA LYS A 2 -6.34 -14.28 -9.19
C LYS A 2 -5.59 -13.01 -8.81
N ILE A 3 -4.98 -12.99 -7.62
CA ILE A 3 -4.25 -11.85 -7.07
C ILE A 3 -2.76 -12.18 -7.05
N GLY A 4 -1.94 -11.27 -7.56
CA GLY A 4 -0.50 -11.29 -7.44
C GLY A 4 -0.04 -10.34 -6.33
N ILE A 5 0.75 -10.84 -5.39
CA ILE A 5 1.36 -10.03 -4.33
C ILE A 5 2.85 -9.93 -4.61
N ILE A 6 3.37 -8.71 -4.67
CA ILE A 6 4.80 -8.46 -4.84
C ILE A 6 5.40 -8.06 -3.50
N GLN A 7 6.24 -8.94 -2.99
CA GLN A 7 7.11 -8.69 -1.86
C GLN A 7 8.56 -8.74 -2.33
N GLN A 8 9.33 -7.69 -2.08
CA GLN A 8 10.74 -7.64 -2.49
C GLN A 8 11.59 -6.88 -1.49
N HIS A 9 12.87 -7.15 -1.52
CA HIS A 9 13.87 -6.33 -0.87
C HIS A 9 14.12 -5.09 -1.72
N ASN A 10 13.84 -3.91 -1.16
CA ASN A 10 14.12 -2.63 -1.79
C ASN A 10 15.52 -2.12 -1.40
N THR A 11 16.10 -1.33 -2.27
CA THR A 11 17.40 -0.69 -2.08
C THR A 11 17.26 0.83 -2.23
N SER A 12 18.31 1.58 -2.02
CA SER A 12 18.35 3.02 -2.29
C SER A 12 18.24 3.36 -3.79
N ASP A 13 18.48 2.40 -4.68
CA ASP A 13 18.29 2.55 -6.13
C ASP A 13 16.80 2.46 -6.49
N THR A 14 16.12 3.60 -6.52
CA THR A 14 14.68 3.70 -6.80
C THR A 14 14.31 3.21 -8.19
N GLU A 15 15.14 3.49 -9.21
CA GLU A 15 14.88 3.03 -10.58
C GLU A 15 15.07 1.52 -10.71
N GLY A 16 16.11 0.96 -10.08
CA GLY A 16 16.29 -0.49 -10.01
C GLY A 16 15.15 -1.19 -9.26
N ASN A 17 14.62 -0.59 -8.20
CA ASN A 17 13.44 -1.12 -7.50
C ASN A 17 12.22 -1.17 -8.44
N LYS A 18 11.93 -0.08 -9.15
CA LYS A 18 10.82 0.01 -10.12
C LYS A 18 10.96 -1.01 -11.24
N GLN A 19 12.15 -1.19 -11.81
CA GLN A 19 12.39 -2.18 -12.88
C GLN A 19 12.18 -3.61 -12.38
N ARG A 20 12.62 -3.95 -11.17
CA ARG A 20 12.36 -5.26 -10.57
C ARG A 20 10.85 -5.49 -10.34
N ILE A 21 10.13 -4.46 -9.87
CA ILE A 21 8.68 -4.50 -9.73
C ILE A 21 8.02 -4.73 -11.09
N ALA A 22 8.41 -3.97 -12.12
CA ALA A 22 7.84 -4.10 -13.46
C ALA A 22 7.98 -5.53 -14.02
N ASN A 23 9.16 -6.14 -13.88
CA ASN A 23 9.38 -7.52 -14.31
C ASN A 23 8.49 -8.52 -13.56
N LYS A 24 8.30 -8.32 -12.25
CA LYS A 24 7.40 -9.16 -11.44
C LYS A 24 5.93 -8.96 -11.84
N ILE A 25 5.50 -7.71 -12.13
CA ILE A 25 4.15 -7.42 -12.60
C ILE A 25 3.87 -8.20 -13.89
N ARG A 26 4.76 -8.11 -14.90
CA ARG A 26 4.63 -8.85 -16.16
C ARG A 26 4.54 -10.36 -15.93
N SER A 27 5.46 -10.89 -15.12
CA SER A 27 5.47 -12.32 -14.79
C SER A 27 4.19 -12.79 -14.07
N LEU A 28 3.60 -11.97 -13.22
CA LEU A 28 2.34 -12.30 -12.54
C LEU A 28 1.15 -12.19 -13.49
N ALA A 29 1.14 -11.19 -14.36
CA ALA A 29 0.12 -11.04 -15.42
C ALA A 29 0.13 -12.25 -16.38
N ASP A 30 1.31 -12.70 -16.82
CA ASP A 30 1.48 -13.90 -17.66
C ASP A 30 0.94 -15.17 -16.97
N LYS A 31 0.95 -15.20 -15.65
CA LYS A 31 0.35 -16.28 -14.84
C LYS A 31 -1.15 -16.08 -14.60
N GLY A 32 -1.75 -15.06 -15.20
CA GLY A 32 -3.19 -14.77 -15.14
C GLY A 32 -3.64 -14.00 -13.91
N ALA A 33 -2.75 -13.25 -13.23
CA ALA A 33 -3.18 -12.31 -12.20
C ALA A 33 -4.01 -11.17 -12.83
N GLN A 34 -5.10 -10.81 -12.16
CA GLN A 34 -5.98 -9.69 -12.55
C GLN A 34 -5.79 -8.46 -11.66
N LEU A 35 -5.36 -8.69 -10.42
CA LEU A 35 -4.99 -7.68 -9.45
C LEU A 35 -3.55 -7.91 -9.00
N ILE A 36 -2.76 -6.85 -8.92
CA ILE A 36 -1.40 -6.89 -8.37
C ILE A 36 -1.30 -5.88 -7.24
N VAL A 37 -0.86 -6.35 -6.08
CA VAL A 37 -0.67 -5.53 -4.88
C VAL A 37 0.82 -5.38 -4.60
N LEU A 38 1.27 -4.13 -4.48
CA LEU A 38 2.64 -3.78 -4.14
C LEU A 38 2.76 -3.50 -2.64
N GLN A 39 4.00 -3.50 -2.13
CA GLN A 39 4.28 -3.12 -0.74
C GLN A 39 4.00 -1.63 -0.50
N GLU A 40 3.90 -1.24 0.76
CA GLU A 40 3.89 0.15 1.17
C GLU A 40 5.22 0.84 0.82
N LEU A 41 5.16 2.07 0.28
CA LEU A 41 6.32 2.92 -0.07
C LEU A 41 7.39 2.20 -0.91
N HIS A 42 6.95 1.32 -1.80
CA HIS A 42 7.74 0.30 -2.50
C HIS A 42 8.82 0.83 -3.46
N ASN A 43 8.84 2.14 -3.77
CA ASN A 43 9.83 2.70 -4.71
C ASN A 43 11.23 2.84 -4.10
N SER A 44 11.36 2.89 -2.78
CA SER A 44 12.62 3.09 -2.07
C SER A 44 12.78 2.12 -0.91
N LEU A 45 13.89 2.22 -0.19
CA LEU A 45 13.96 1.72 1.18
C LEU A 45 12.84 2.37 2.01
N TYR A 46 12.33 1.65 3.01
CA TYR A 46 11.43 2.23 3.99
C TYR A 46 12.20 3.26 4.83
N PHE A 47 12.05 4.53 4.46
CA PHE A 47 12.85 5.63 4.97
C PHE A 47 12.39 6.15 6.35
N CYS A 48 11.20 5.76 6.80
CA CYS A 48 10.66 6.22 8.09
C CYS A 48 11.34 5.60 9.31
N GLN A 49 12.41 4.83 9.13
CA GLN A 49 13.25 4.34 10.23
C GLN A 49 14.05 5.47 10.91
N VAL A 50 14.22 6.59 10.23
CA VAL A 50 14.91 7.78 10.71
C VAL A 50 14.13 9.03 10.36
N GLU A 51 14.35 10.11 11.09
CA GLU A 51 13.84 11.45 10.80
C GLU A 51 14.90 12.23 10.02
N ASP A 52 14.80 12.22 8.69
CA ASP A 52 15.76 12.85 7.79
C ASP A 52 15.05 13.72 6.75
N VAL A 53 15.33 15.00 6.74
CA VAL A 53 14.72 15.97 5.82
C VAL A 53 15.08 15.71 4.36
N GLU A 54 16.19 15.05 4.07
CA GLU A 54 16.60 14.71 2.70
C GLU A 54 15.62 13.71 2.05
N ASN A 55 14.94 12.89 2.85
CA ASN A 55 13.95 11.94 2.35
C ASN A 55 12.70 12.60 1.74
N PHE A 56 12.45 13.90 1.99
CA PHE A 56 11.36 14.61 1.32
C PHE A 56 11.57 14.78 -0.18
N GLU A 57 12.82 14.62 -0.68
CA GLU A 57 13.12 14.60 -2.11
C GLU A 57 12.57 13.35 -2.82
N LEU A 58 12.21 12.28 -2.08
CA LEU A 58 11.55 11.10 -2.61
C LEU A 58 10.06 11.33 -2.92
N ALA A 59 9.49 12.43 -2.42
CA ALA A 59 8.06 12.70 -2.58
C ALA A 59 7.74 13.23 -3.97
N GLU A 60 6.64 12.76 -4.54
CA GLU A 60 6.17 13.16 -5.87
C GLU A 60 4.70 13.57 -5.87
N PRO A 61 4.25 14.41 -6.81
CA PRO A 61 2.83 14.70 -6.96
C PRO A 61 2.03 13.47 -7.42
N ILE A 62 0.75 13.45 -7.14
CA ILE A 62 -0.19 12.48 -7.69
C ILE A 62 -1.31 13.25 -8.44
N PRO A 63 -1.38 13.13 -9.78
CA PRO A 63 -0.55 12.34 -10.70
C PRO A 63 0.90 12.80 -10.79
N GLY A 64 1.82 11.88 -11.04
CA GLY A 64 3.25 12.11 -11.14
C GLY A 64 4.00 10.97 -11.85
N PRO A 65 5.34 10.98 -11.78
CA PRO A 65 6.17 10.01 -12.50
C PRO A 65 5.82 8.54 -12.19
N SER A 66 5.63 8.18 -10.92
CA SER A 66 5.29 6.80 -10.55
C SER A 66 3.89 6.40 -11.00
N THR A 67 2.91 7.29 -10.91
CA THR A 67 1.56 6.98 -11.42
C THR A 67 1.56 6.79 -12.93
N ALA A 68 2.36 7.55 -13.67
CA ALA A 68 2.54 7.35 -15.10
C ALA A 68 3.21 5.99 -15.41
N PHE A 69 4.25 5.64 -14.65
CA PHE A 69 4.98 4.38 -14.81
C PHE A 69 4.08 3.17 -14.54
N TYR A 70 3.41 3.12 -13.39
CA TYR A 70 2.54 1.98 -13.04
C TYR A 70 1.25 1.96 -13.85
N GLY A 71 0.71 3.11 -14.26
CA GLY A 71 -0.41 3.18 -15.20
C GLY A 71 -0.10 2.58 -16.56
N ASN A 72 1.10 2.84 -17.10
CA ASN A 72 1.56 2.21 -18.35
C ASN A 72 1.67 0.67 -18.19
N LEU A 73 2.21 0.18 -17.07
CA LEU A 73 2.28 -1.26 -16.79
C LEU A 73 0.89 -1.88 -16.61
N ALA A 74 -0.03 -1.22 -15.94
CA ALA A 74 -1.41 -1.67 -15.78
C ALA A 74 -2.08 -1.85 -17.16
N ARG A 75 -1.93 -0.88 -18.05
CA ARG A 75 -2.44 -0.93 -19.41
C ARG A 75 -1.75 -2.00 -20.26
N GLU A 76 -0.43 -2.09 -20.20
CA GLU A 76 0.38 -3.09 -20.93
C GLU A 76 -0.06 -4.51 -20.54
N CYS A 77 -0.15 -4.78 -19.24
CA CYS A 77 -0.42 -6.09 -18.68
C CYS A 77 -1.92 -6.41 -18.54
N LYS A 78 -2.81 -5.44 -18.75
CA LYS A 78 -4.27 -5.56 -18.54
C LYS A 78 -4.64 -6.00 -17.13
N VAL A 79 -3.99 -5.44 -16.12
CA VAL A 79 -4.18 -5.73 -14.70
C VAL A 79 -4.50 -4.47 -13.91
N VAL A 80 -5.22 -4.61 -12.81
CA VAL A 80 -5.35 -3.56 -11.79
C VAL A 80 -4.12 -3.61 -10.89
N ILE A 81 -3.52 -2.45 -10.58
CA ILE A 81 -2.35 -2.36 -9.70
C ILE A 81 -2.67 -1.46 -8.52
N VAL A 82 -2.44 -1.96 -7.30
CA VAL A 82 -2.47 -1.17 -6.08
C VAL A 82 -1.04 -0.83 -5.67
N THR A 83 -0.74 0.47 -5.65
CA THR A 83 0.57 1.04 -5.27
C THR A 83 0.48 1.72 -3.92
N SER A 84 1.62 2.10 -3.33
CA SER A 84 1.72 3.01 -2.19
C SER A 84 2.90 3.95 -2.40
N LEU A 85 2.66 5.25 -2.37
CA LEU A 85 3.59 6.28 -2.80
C LEU A 85 3.73 7.39 -1.74
N PHE A 86 4.88 8.05 -1.72
CA PHE A 86 5.10 9.27 -0.96
C PHE A 86 4.55 10.47 -1.74
N GLU A 87 3.33 10.90 -1.40
CA GLU A 87 2.63 11.99 -2.09
C GLU A 87 3.10 13.35 -1.58
N LYS A 88 3.60 14.19 -2.48
CA LYS A 88 3.76 15.63 -2.27
C LYS A 88 2.51 16.34 -2.75
N ARG A 89 1.58 16.63 -1.84
CA ARG A 89 0.31 17.29 -2.18
C ARG A 89 0.47 18.78 -2.43
N ALA A 90 1.31 19.42 -1.60
CA ALA A 90 1.69 20.82 -1.68
C ALA A 90 3.00 21.01 -0.92
N THR A 91 3.56 22.21 -0.97
CA THR A 91 4.73 22.57 -0.17
C THR A 91 4.43 22.38 1.32
N GLY A 92 5.22 21.55 1.99
CA GLY A 92 5.05 21.25 3.43
C GLY A 92 3.88 20.33 3.76
N LEU A 93 3.21 19.73 2.75
CA LEU A 93 2.07 18.84 2.96
C LEU A 93 2.26 17.54 2.19
N TYR A 94 2.47 16.45 2.94
CA TYR A 94 2.83 15.14 2.41
C TYR A 94 1.94 14.05 2.98
N HIS A 95 1.73 12.97 2.21
CA HIS A 95 0.95 11.81 2.64
C HIS A 95 1.59 10.50 2.18
N ASN A 96 1.35 9.44 2.96
CA ASN A 96 1.49 8.06 2.50
C ASN A 96 0.19 7.70 1.77
N THR A 97 0.27 7.48 0.46
CA THR A 97 -0.91 7.39 -0.40
C THR A 97 -0.92 6.12 -1.22
N ALA A 98 -1.92 5.27 -1.01
CA ALA A 98 -2.21 4.18 -1.92
C ALA A 98 -2.93 4.72 -3.16
N VAL A 99 -2.48 4.30 -4.35
CA VAL A 99 -3.08 4.68 -5.62
C VAL A 99 -3.43 3.42 -6.41
N VAL A 100 -4.63 3.37 -6.94
CA VAL A 100 -5.12 2.25 -7.74
C VAL A 100 -5.11 2.64 -9.21
N MET A 101 -4.31 1.91 -10.00
CA MET A 101 -4.32 1.99 -11.46
C MET A 101 -5.28 0.95 -12.01
N ASP A 102 -6.24 1.34 -12.82
CA ASP A 102 -7.10 0.38 -13.51
C ASP A 102 -6.39 -0.25 -14.72
N ASN A 103 -6.98 -1.31 -15.26
CA ASN A 103 -6.41 -2.11 -16.36
C ASN A 103 -6.27 -1.36 -17.69
N ASP A 104 -6.88 -0.16 -17.81
CA ASP A 104 -6.68 0.77 -18.94
C ASP A 104 -5.53 1.76 -18.69
N GLY A 105 -4.91 1.71 -17.50
CA GLY A 105 -3.82 2.57 -17.05
C GLY A 105 -4.27 3.90 -16.44
N SER A 106 -5.55 4.14 -16.31
CA SER A 106 -6.08 5.32 -15.60
C SER A 106 -5.95 5.16 -14.08
N ILE A 107 -5.94 6.29 -13.36
CA ILE A 107 -6.05 6.29 -11.90
C ILE A 107 -7.53 6.08 -11.56
N ALA A 108 -7.89 4.88 -11.08
CA ALA A 108 -9.23 4.58 -10.60
C ALA A 108 -9.56 5.36 -9.31
N GLY A 109 -8.58 5.54 -8.45
CA GLY A 109 -8.73 6.29 -7.23
C GLY A 109 -7.48 6.25 -6.35
N LYS A 110 -7.57 6.92 -5.20
CA LYS A 110 -6.51 6.92 -4.20
C LYS A 110 -7.06 6.97 -2.78
N TYR A 111 -6.27 6.46 -1.84
CA TYR A 111 -6.49 6.55 -0.40
C TYR A 111 -5.25 7.10 0.28
N ARG A 112 -5.40 8.09 1.14
CA ARG A 112 -4.33 8.61 1.99
C ARG A 112 -4.40 7.95 3.34
N LYS A 113 -3.31 7.31 3.78
CA LYS A 113 -3.21 6.62 5.07
C LYS A 113 -3.69 7.53 6.20
N MET A 114 -4.70 7.08 6.93
CA MET A 114 -5.29 7.90 7.99
C MET A 114 -4.58 7.72 9.32
N HIS A 115 -4.21 6.51 9.66
CA HIS A 115 -3.57 6.18 10.92
C HIS A 115 -2.06 6.12 10.72
N ILE A 116 -1.37 7.15 11.21
CA ILE A 116 0.08 7.32 11.03
C ILE A 116 0.79 6.89 12.30
N PRO A 117 1.64 5.84 12.26
CA PRO A 117 2.43 5.40 13.41
C PRO A 117 3.54 6.40 13.77
N ASP A 118 4.01 6.30 15.01
CA ASP A 118 5.11 7.10 15.54
C ASP A 118 5.88 6.29 16.60
N ASP A 119 6.24 5.08 16.24
CA ASP A 119 6.98 4.16 17.08
C ASP A 119 8.48 4.13 16.69
N PRO A 120 9.38 3.67 17.53
CA PRO A 120 10.80 3.49 17.18
C PRO A 120 10.96 2.67 15.89
N GLY A 121 11.66 3.25 14.90
CA GLY A 121 11.82 2.67 13.57
C GLY A 121 10.63 2.85 12.62
N TYR A 122 9.57 3.56 13.06
CA TYR A 122 8.38 3.89 12.28
C TYR A 122 7.96 5.34 12.49
N TYR A 123 8.89 6.28 12.31
CA TYR A 123 8.69 7.73 12.51
C TYR A 123 7.89 8.35 11.37
N GLU A 124 6.72 7.79 11.06
CA GLU A 124 5.91 8.25 9.93
C GLU A 124 5.30 9.63 10.15
N LYS A 125 5.06 10.04 11.40
CA LYS A 125 4.53 11.38 11.70
C LYS A 125 5.49 12.51 11.36
N PHE A 126 6.80 12.24 11.27
CA PHE A 126 7.76 13.21 10.78
C PHE A 126 7.50 13.56 9.31
N TYR A 127 7.05 12.61 8.52
CA TYR A 127 6.87 12.73 7.07
C TYR A 127 5.43 13.01 6.65
N PHE A 128 4.45 12.38 7.28
CA PHE A 128 3.09 12.31 6.74
C PHE A 128 2.05 13.01 7.59
N THR A 129 1.22 13.79 6.91
CA THR A 129 -0.05 14.26 7.47
C THR A 129 -1.09 13.14 7.34
N PRO A 130 -1.95 12.91 8.36
CA PRO A 130 -3.07 11.98 8.26
C PRO A 130 -3.95 12.22 7.04
N GLY A 131 -4.51 11.15 6.51
CA GLY A 131 -5.38 11.20 5.34
C GLY A 131 -6.68 11.97 5.57
N ASP A 132 -7.17 12.59 4.52
CA ASP A 132 -8.37 13.46 4.54
C ASP A 132 -9.46 13.06 3.52
N LEU A 133 -9.30 11.90 2.87
CA LEU A 133 -10.24 11.41 1.85
C LEU A 133 -11.37 10.56 2.44
N GLY A 134 -11.28 10.21 3.73
CA GLY A 134 -12.18 9.27 4.39
C GLY A 134 -11.98 7.83 3.91
N PHE A 135 -12.84 6.93 4.37
CA PHE A 135 -12.79 5.50 4.04
C PHE A 135 -13.80 5.22 2.92
N ARG A 136 -13.36 5.32 1.67
CA ARG A 136 -14.19 5.13 0.47
C ARG A 136 -13.58 4.04 -0.41
N PRO A 137 -14.33 2.96 -0.70
CA PRO A 137 -13.90 1.96 -1.67
C PRO A 137 -13.71 2.57 -3.06
N ILE A 138 -12.82 1.99 -3.84
CA ILE A 138 -12.47 2.43 -5.18
C ILE A 138 -13.07 1.46 -6.20
N ASP A 139 -13.87 1.98 -7.13
CA ASP A 139 -14.43 1.20 -8.23
C ASP A 139 -13.35 0.94 -9.28
N THR A 140 -13.24 -0.30 -9.71
CA THR A 140 -12.29 -0.75 -10.73
C THR A 140 -12.96 -1.73 -11.70
N SER A 141 -12.28 -2.03 -12.80
CA SER A 141 -12.73 -3.03 -13.79
C SER A 141 -12.90 -4.46 -13.23
N ILE A 142 -12.37 -4.74 -12.04
CA ILE A 142 -12.41 -6.07 -11.40
C ILE A 142 -13.26 -6.13 -10.14
N GLY A 143 -13.94 -5.05 -9.79
CA GLY A 143 -14.78 -4.91 -8.60
C GLY A 143 -14.40 -3.72 -7.73
N ARG A 144 -15.05 -3.58 -6.61
CA ARG A 144 -14.92 -2.46 -5.68
C ARG A 144 -13.91 -2.79 -4.58
N LEU A 145 -12.77 -2.08 -4.55
CA LEU A 145 -11.63 -2.35 -3.67
C LEU A 145 -11.65 -1.41 -2.46
N GLY A 146 -11.63 -1.94 -1.26
CA GLY A 146 -11.38 -1.21 -0.01
C GLY A 146 -9.88 -1.16 0.25
N VAL A 147 -9.23 -0.08 -0.16
CA VAL A 147 -7.78 0.08 -0.01
C VAL A 147 -7.47 0.92 1.21
N LEU A 148 -6.68 0.35 2.10
CA LEU A 148 -6.15 0.93 3.33
C LEU A 148 -4.63 0.74 3.32
N VAL A 149 -3.90 1.24 4.33
CA VAL A 149 -2.43 1.10 4.34
C VAL A 149 -1.95 0.69 5.74
N CYS A 150 -1.25 -0.44 5.81
CA CYS A 150 -0.42 -0.90 6.93
C CYS A 150 -1.09 -0.72 8.30
N TRP A 151 -0.73 0.29 9.08
CA TRP A 151 -1.18 0.54 10.44
C TRP A 151 -2.70 0.78 10.57
N ASP A 152 -3.38 1.14 9.47
CA ASP A 152 -4.85 1.21 9.42
C ASP A 152 -5.50 -0.13 9.82
N GLN A 153 -4.79 -1.24 9.68
CA GLN A 153 -5.28 -2.57 10.03
C GLN A 153 -5.61 -2.73 11.52
N TRP A 154 -5.01 -1.91 12.42
CA TRP A 154 -5.33 -1.95 13.84
C TRP A 154 -6.69 -1.33 14.19
N TYR A 155 -7.30 -0.61 13.25
CA TYR A 155 -8.52 0.17 13.45
C TYR A 155 -9.71 -0.49 12.73
N PRO A 156 -10.55 -1.26 13.46
CA PRO A 156 -11.65 -2.01 12.86
C PRO A 156 -12.70 -1.12 12.19
N GLU A 157 -12.78 0.15 12.57
CA GLU A 157 -13.68 1.15 11.98
C GLU A 157 -13.41 1.33 10.50
N ALA A 158 -12.13 1.38 10.09
CA ALA A 158 -11.73 1.55 8.70
C ALA A 158 -12.25 0.39 7.82
N ALA A 159 -11.98 -0.85 8.24
CA ALA A 159 -12.46 -2.04 7.54
C ALA A 159 -14.00 -2.10 7.46
N ARG A 160 -14.67 -1.78 8.58
CA ARG A 160 -16.14 -1.78 8.64
C ARG A 160 -16.75 -0.73 7.72
N LEU A 161 -16.22 0.48 7.69
CA LEU A 161 -16.72 1.56 6.83
C LEU A 161 -16.53 1.24 5.34
N MET A 162 -15.40 0.63 4.96
CA MET A 162 -15.19 0.13 3.60
C MET A 162 -16.22 -0.94 3.24
N ALA A 163 -16.44 -1.92 4.12
CA ALA A 163 -17.41 -3.00 3.91
C ALA A 163 -18.85 -2.48 3.74
N LEU A 164 -19.27 -1.58 4.62
CA LEU A 164 -20.62 -0.97 4.57
C LEU A 164 -20.87 -0.15 3.31
N GLN A 165 -19.80 0.35 2.67
CA GLN A 165 -19.87 1.05 1.39
C GLN A 165 -19.70 0.12 0.18
N GLY A 166 -19.71 -1.19 0.40
CA GLY A 166 -19.74 -2.20 -0.66
C GLY A 166 -18.36 -2.61 -1.18
N ALA A 167 -17.28 -2.45 -0.41
CA ALA A 167 -16.03 -3.08 -0.76
C ALA A 167 -16.18 -4.60 -0.87
N GLU A 168 -15.59 -5.19 -1.91
CA GLU A 168 -15.61 -6.63 -2.17
C GLU A 168 -14.30 -7.32 -1.71
N LEU A 169 -13.25 -6.52 -1.54
CA LEU A 169 -11.92 -6.96 -1.11
C LEU A 169 -11.29 -5.85 -0.27
N LEU A 170 -10.69 -6.18 0.86
CA LEU A 170 -9.85 -5.27 1.64
C LEU A 170 -8.38 -5.51 1.34
N ILE A 171 -7.63 -4.43 1.13
CA ILE A 171 -6.21 -4.48 0.74
C ILE A 171 -5.41 -3.55 1.63
N TYR A 172 -4.27 -4.05 2.16
CA TYR A 172 -3.38 -3.29 3.03
C TYR A 172 -1.93 -3.38 2.55
N PRO A 173 -1.48 -2.55 1.57
CA PRO A 173 -0.05 -2.38 1.34
C PRO A 173 0.68 -2.12 2.65
N THR A 174 1.73 -2.89 2.90
CA THR A 174 2.37 -2.90 4.23
C THR A 174 3.89 -2.94 4.07
N ALA A 175 4.59 -2.19 4.95
CA ALA A 175 6.03 -2.27 5.18
C ALA A 175 6.25 -2.48 6.69
N ILE A 176 6.33 -3.74 7.11
CA ILE A 176 6.58 -4.13 8.49
C ILE A 176 7.64 -5.23 8.54
N GLY A 177 8.45 -5.22 9.56
CA GLY A 177 9.43 -6.26 9.87
C GLY A 177 9.52 -6.49 11.38
N TYR A 178 10.37 -7.41 11.77
CA TYR A 178 10.70 -7.63 13.17
C TYR A 178 11.89 -6.76 13.57
N ASP A 179 11.89 -6.27 14.82
CA ASP A 179 13.11 -5.71 15.40
C ASP A 179 14.13 -6.85 15.54
N PRO A 180 15.36 -6.67 15.03
CA PRO A 180 16.42 -7.69 15.18
C PRO A 180 16.76 -8.04 16.64
N ASN A 181 16.43 -7.16 17.58
CA ASN A 181 16.66 -7.36 19.01
C ASN A 181 15.49 -8.08 19.70
N ASP A 182 14.37 -8.28 19.04
CA ASP A 182 13.22 -9.01 19.59
C ASP A 182 13.54 -10.50 19.74
N THR A 183 13.08 -11.09 20.84
CA THR A 183 13.12 -12.55 21.01
C THR A 183 12.21 -13.24 20.00
N ALA A 184 12.47 -14.50 19.69
CA ALA A 184 11.62 -15.30 18.81
C ALA A 184 10.17 -15.38 19.31
N GLU A 185 9.96 -15.39 20.64
CA GLU A 185 8.64 -15.39 21.26
C GLU A 185 7.91 -14.06 20.99
N GLU A 186 8.61 -12.93 21.13
CA GLU A 186 8.06 -11.60 20.85
C GLU A 186 7.71 -11.44 19.37
N GLN A 187 8.60 -11.86 18.47
CA GLN A 187 8.32 -11.86 17.03
C GLN A 187 7.07 -12.69 16.68
N GLN A 188 6.94 -13.87 17.32
CA GLN A 188 5.75 -14.71 17.11
C GLN A 188 4.48 -14.07 17.68
N ARG A 189 4.57 -13.39 18.83
CA ARG A 189 3.46 -12.66 19.44
C ARG A 189 2.98 -11.54 18.52
N GLN A 190 3.90 -10.73 18.00
CA GLN A 190 3.59 -9.63 17.07
C GLN A 190 2.93 -10.17 15.81
N ARG A 191 3.50 -11.21 15.20
CA ARG A 191 2.95 -11.86 14.02
C ARG A 191 1.53 -12.40 14.26
N ASN A 192 1.31 -13.04 15.38
CA ASN A 192 0.00 -13.60 15.73
C ASN A 192 -1.04 -12.49 15.94
N ALA A 193 -0.68 -11.39 16.59
CA ALA A 193 -1.55 -10.23 16.76
C ALA A 193 -1.97 -9.65 15.41
N TRP A 194 -1.01 -9.41 14.50
CA TRP A 194 -1.25 -8.91 13.15
C TRP A 194 -2.22 -9.80 12.37
N ILE A 195 -1.94 -11.11 12.31
CA ILE A 195 -2.77 -12.06 11.60
C ILE A 195 -4.17 -12.16 12.22
N THR A 196 -4.27 -12.10 13.54
CA THR A 196 -5.56 -12.21 14.25
C THR A 196 -6.48 -11.04 13.88
N VAL A 197 -5.95 -9.83 13.88
CA VAL A 197 -6.73 -8.64 13.51
C VAL A 197 -7.16 -8.69 12.05
N MET A 198 -6.26 -9.04 11.13
CA MET A 198 -6.58 -9.18 9.71
C MET A 198 -7.66 -10.25 9.46
N ARG A 199 -7.58 -11.39 10.14
CA ARG A 199 -8.63 -12.41 10.12
C ARG A 199 -9.94 -11.91 10.73
N GLY A 200 -9.86 -11.12 11.80
CA GLY A 200 -11.01 -10.47 12.39
C GLY A 200 -11.77 -9.60 11.40
N HIS A 201 -11.06 -8.80 10.61
CA HIS A 201 -11.69 -8.00 9.55
C HIS A 201 -12.37 -8.86 8.49
N ALA A 202 -11.71 -9.93 8.05
CA ALA A 202 -12.29 -10.85 7.07
C ALA A 202 -13.59 -11.48 7.57
N VAL A 203 -13.57 -12.05 8.78
CA VAL A 203 -14.72 -12.73 9.39
C VAL A 203 -15.85 -11.76 9.71
N ALA A 204 -15.51 -10.63 10.38
CA ALA A 204 -16.52 -9.67 10.83
C ALA A 204 -17.24 -8.93 9.70
N ASN A 205 -16.64 -8.86 8.52
CA ASN A 205 -17.19 -8.16 7.35
C ASN A 205 -17.60 -9.10 6.21
N GLY A 206 -17.29 -10.40 6.31
CA GLY A 206 -17.57 -11.37 5.24
C GLY A 206 -16.77 -11.09 3.95
N LEU A 207 -15.56 -10.55 4.06
CA LEU A 207 -14.71 -10.13 2.94
C LEU A 207 -13.38 -10.87 2.95
N ASN A 208 -12.78 -10.99 1.77
CA ASN A 208 -11.38 -11.38 1.67
C ASN A 208 -10.49 -10.18 2.06
N VAL A 209 -9.31 -10.48 2.64
CA VAL A 209 -8.31 -9.49 3.06
C VAL A 209 -6.95 -9.87 2.48
N VAL A 210 -6.24 -8.91 1.93
CA VAL A 210 -4.90 -9.02 1.33
C VAL A 210 -3.95 -8.02 1.96
#